data_69db797049bb5c5bf5c57a22a99c1aa9
#
_entry.id   69db797049bb5c5bf5c57a22a99c1aa9
#
_cell.length_a   1.000
_cell.length_b   1.000
_cell.length_c   1.000
_cell.angle_alpha   90.00
_cell.angle_beta   90.00
_cell.angle_gamma   90.00
#
_symmetry.space_group_name_H-M   'P 1'
#
loop_
_entity.id
_entity.type
_entity.pdbx_description
1 polymer ?
#
loop_
_entity_poly.entity_id
_entity_poly.type
_entity_poly.pdbx_seq_one_letter_code
_entity_poly.pdbx_strand_id
1 'polypeptide(L)'
;MSNPILNEQIAYYRARAKEYDASISSAFELFEAGKTLLLNLGKFDTILELACGTGFWTGTLLKMGNKVTATDAAPEMLAIAREHLGDERITYQQVDLFQWQPEGKYDLVFFANWLSHVPPNALDDFLKKVRASLRTGGCLALVDQYAPSEADSAIAKEDIYAVRPLEDGRQFTIVKAFYNLNDLEAKLNALGMEVTSSRFSETFFFLSGKPTQ
;
A
#
# COMPACT_ATOMS: atom_id res chain seq x y z
N MET A 1 -5.08 8.97 -21.73
CA MET A 1 -4.25 10.15 -21.39
C MET A 1 -3.80 9.96 -19.95
N SER A 2 -2.49 10.08 -19.67
CA SER A 2 -1.97 9.95 -18.30
C SER A 2 -2.48 11.13 -17.46
N ASN A 3 -2.95 10.85 -16.24
CA ASN A 3 -3.36 11.89 -15.31
C ASN A 3 -2.09 12.62 -14.79
N PRO A 4 -1.93 13.94 -15.00
CA PRO A 4 -0.72 14.66 -14.60
C PRO A 4 -0.38 14.52 -13.11
N ILE A 5 -1.39 14.50 -12.24
CA ILE A 5 -1.20 14.39 -10.77
C ILE A 5 -0.64 13.01 -10.40
N LEU A 6 -1.05 11.93 -11.07
CA LEU A 6 -0.50 10.60 -10.80
C LEU A 6 0.97 10.51 -11.22
N ASN A 7 1.36 11.17 -12.30
CA ASN A 7 2.77 11.26 -12.69
C ASN A 7 3.57 12.10 -11.69
N GLU A 8 3.00 13.21 -11.19
CA GLU A 8 3.61 14.05 -10.16
C GLU A 8 3.78 13.29 -8.84
N GLN A 9 2.79 12.47 -8.45
CA GLN A 9 2.88 11.59 -7.29
C GLN A 9 4.04 10.59 -7.41
N ILE A 10 4.22 9.95 -8.58
CA ILE A 10 5.37 9.06 -8.81
C ILE A 10 6.68 9.86 -8.72
N ALA A 11 6.74 11.04 -9.33
CA ALA A 11 7.92 11.91 -9.26
C ALA A 11 8.25 12.33 -7.81
N TYR A 12 7.23 12.61 -6.99
CA TYR A 12 7.39 12.88 -5.57
C TYR A 12 8.06 11.73 -4.83
N TYR A 13 7.55 10.50 -4.96
CA TYR A 13 8.10 9.33 -4.26
C TYR A 13 9.51 8.98 -4.76
N ARG A 14 9.82 9.19 -6.03
CA ARG A 14 11.18 9.07 -6.56
C ARG A 14 12.13 10.07 -5.90
N ALA A 15 11.72 11.33 -5.84
CA ALA A 15 12.52 12.40 -5.25
C ALA A 15 12.72 12.24 -3.74
N ARG A 16 11.67 11.77 -3.03
CA ARG A 16 11.63 11.58 -1.58
C ARG A 16 12.36 10.33 -1.10
N ALA A 17 12.78 9.42 -1.96
CA ALA A 17 13.22 8.07 -1.56
C ALA A 17 14.26 8.08 -0.43
N LYS A 18 15.23 9.01 -0.47
CA LYS A 18 16.28 9.13 0.56
C LYS A 18 15.80 9.68 1.90
N GLU A 19 14.72 10.46 1.91
CA GLU A 19 14.12 11.09 3.10
C GLU A 19 13.01 10.21 3.70
N TYR A 20 12.57 9.18 2.97
CA TYR A 20 11.34 8.45 3.29
C TYR A 20 11.38 7.80 4.66
N ASP A 21 12.42 7.02 4.96
CA ASP A 21 12.51 6.26 6.22
C ASP A 21 12.61 7.17 7.43
N ALA A 22 13.35 8.27 7.33
CA ALA A 22 13.43 9.28 8.40
C ALA A 22 12.04 9.89 8.67
N SER A 23 11.27 10.14 7.61
CA SER A 23 9.95 10.77 7.72
C SER A 23 8.86 9.87 8.33
N ILE A 24 9.01 8.54 8.25
CA ILE A 24 8.07 7.57 8.84
C ILE A 24 8.55 7.02 10.20
N SER A 25 9.74 7.38 10.65
CA SER A 25 10.35 6.83 11.87
C SER A 25 9.47 7.06 13.13
N SER A 26 8.78 8.18 13.22
CA SER A 26 7.85 8.48 14.31
C SER A 26 6.61 7.57 14.34
N ALA A 27 6.31 6.89 13.25
CA ALA A 27 5.19 5.97 13.15
C ALA A 27 5.57 4.49 13.38
N PHE A 28 6.85 4.18 13.64
CA PHE A 28 7.31 2.79 13.77
C PHE A 28 6.62 2.04 14.90
N GLU A 29 6.48 2.66 16.09
CA GLU A 29 5.76 2.03 17.21
C GLU A 29 4.29 1.77 16.86
N LEU A 30 3.66 2.70 16.18
CA LEU A 30 2.29 2.55 15.71
C LEU A 30 2.14 1.37 14.73
N PHE A 31 3.08 1.20 13.80
CA PHE A 31 3.05 0.12 12.83
C PHE A 31 3.33 -1.27 13.43
N GLU A 32 3.89 -1.38 14.63
CA GLU A 32 4.07 -2.69 15.30
C GLU A 32 2.71 -3.39 15.58
N ALA A 33 1.67 -2.62 15.90
CA ALA A 33 0.32 -3.17 16.02
C ALA A 33 -0.18 -3.72 14.67
N GLY A 34 0.01 -2.97 13.58
CA GLY A 34 -0.33 -3.42 12.22
C GLY A 34 0.47 -4.67 11.80
N LYS A 35 1.77 -4.73 12.12
CA LYS A 35 2.61 -5.92 11.86
C LYS A 35 2.12 -7.14 12.62
N THR A 36 1.70 -6.97 13.87
CA THR A 36 1.14 -8.04 14.68
C THR A 36 -0.14 -8.59 14.05
N LEU A 37 -1.05 -7.74 13.61
CA LEU A 37 -2.28 -8.14 12.91
C LEU A 37 -1.95 -8.90 11.61
N LEU A 38 -0.98 -8.41 10.84
CA LEU A 38 -0.52 -9.05 9.61
C LEU A 38 0.07 -10.44 9.89
N LEU A 39 0.96 -10.58 10.85
CA LEU A 39 1.60 -11.85 11.23
C LEU A 39 0.58 -12.90 11.71
N ASN A 40 -0.52 -12.49 12.33
CA ASN A 40 -1.60 -13.37 12.79
C ASN A 40 -2.36 -14.05 11.64
N LEU A 41 -2.23 -13.58 10.39
CA LEU A 41 -2.80 -14.25 9.23
C LEU A 41 -2.13 -15.60 8.90
N GLY A 42 -0.94 -15.86 9.45
CA GLY A 42 -0.22 -17.12 9.29
C GLY A 42 0.84 -17.10 8.20
N LYS A 43 1.03 -18.23 7.53
CA LYS A 43 2.08 -18.43 6.51
C LYS A 43 1.49 -18.56 5.12
N PHE A 44 2.27 -18.11 4.13
CA PHE A 44 1.91 -18.13 2.71
C PHE A 44 3.09 -18.64 1.88
N ASP A 45 2.85 -19.26 0.75
CA ASP A 45 3.94 -19.66 -0.15
C ASP A 45 4.37 -18.48 -1.00
N THR A 46 3.44 -17.76 -1.59
CA THR A 46 3.70 -16.63 -2.49
C THR A 46 2.96 -15.37 -2.03
N ILE A 47 3.70 -14.27 -1.94
CA ILE A 47 3.17 -12.97 -1.53
C ILE A 47 3.44 -11.95 -2.63
N LEU A 48 2.43 -11.15 -2.96
CA LEU A 48 2.56 -9.94 -3.76
C LEU A 48 2.43 -8.73 -2.84
N GLU A 49 3.46 -7.90 -2.79
CA GLU A 49 3.45 -6.61 -2.13
C GLU A 49 3.34 -5.49 -3.17
N LEU A 50 2.31 -4.68 -3.07
CA LEU A 50 2.08 -3.54 -3.94
C LEU A 50 2.54 -2.25 -3.25
N ALA A 51 3.27 -1.39 -3.97
CA ALA A 51 3.85 -0.15 -3.45
C ALA A 51 4.74 -0.39 -2.20
N CYS A 52 5.75 -1.25 -2.34
CA CYS A 52 6.60 -1.69 -1.21
C CYS A 52 7.50 -0.58 -0.63
N GLY A 53 7.69 0.54 -1.35
CA GLY A 53 8.58 1.62 -0.93
C GLY A 53 10.00 1.13 -0.66
N THR A 54 10.57 1.53 0.46
CA THR A 54 11.92 1.17 0.93
C THR A 54 11.99 -0.23 1.59
N GLY A 55 10.90 -1.02 1.55
CA GLY A 55 10.88 -2.39 2.05
C GLY A 55 10.51 -2.55 3.53
N PHE A 56 9.94 -1.52 4.16
CA PHE A 56 9.57 -1.55 5.58
C PHE A 56 8.65 -2.73 5.95
N TRP A 57 7.61 -2.98 5.15
CA TRP A 57 6.69 -4.10 5.35
C TRP A 57 7.22 -5.41 4.74
N THR A 58 8.03 -5.33 3.69
CA THR A 58 8.65 -6.49 3.03
C THR A 58 9.41 -7.36 4.03
N GLY A 59 10.14 -6.74 4.98
CA GLY A 59 10.82 -7.46 6.06
C GLY A 59 9.87 -8.26 6.98
N THR A 60 8.64 -7.82 7.16
CA THR A 60 7.60 -8.56 7.89
C THR A 60 7.03 -9.68 7.02
N LEU A 61 6.79 -9.42 5.73
CA LEU A 61 6.30 -10.42 4.79
C LEU A 61 7.27 -11.58 4.58
N LEU A 62 8.58 -11.36 4.66
CA LEU A 62 9.61 -12.42 4.66
C LEU A 62 9.50 -13.39 5.83
N LYS A 63 8.92 -12.96 6.95
CA LYS A 63 8.63 -13.86 8.09
C LYS A 63 7.40 -14.73 7.82
N MET A 64 6.59 -14.39 6.83
CA MET A 64 5.31 -15.04 6.52
C MET A 64 5.37 -15.86 5.23
N GLY A 65 6.24 -15.48 4.27
CA GLY A 65 6.27 -16.01 2.92
C GLY A 65 7.57 -16.71 2.54
N ASN A 66 7.44 -17.69 1.63
CA ASN A 66 8.59 -18.34 1.01
C ASN A 66 9.12 -17.51 -0.17
N LYS A 67 8.23 -16.80 -0.88
CA LYS A 67 8.56 -15.92 -2.01
C LYS A 67 7.75 -14.63 -1.91
N VAL A 68 8.43 -13.50 -2.07
CA VAL A 68 7.81 -12.18 -2.07
C VAL A 68 8.09 -11.49 -3.40
N THR A 69 7.05 -11.10 -4.11
CA THR A 69 7.15 -10.16 -5.25
C THR A 69 6.83 -8.78 -4.72
N ALA A 70 7.84 -7.92 -4.62
CA ALA A 70 7.71 -6.56 -4.11
C ALA A 70 7.72 -5.57 -5.29
N THR A 71 6.66 -4.76 -5.40
CA THR A 71 6.49 -3.83 -6.52
C THR A 71 6.45 -2.38 -6.05
N ASP A 72 7.05 -1.48 -6.82
CA ASP A 72 6.93 -0.03 -6.64
C ASP A 72 7.13 0.69 -7.98
N ALA A 73 6.54 1.88 -8.14
CA ALA A 73 6.72 2.69 -9.35
C ALA A 73 8.06 3.43 -9.36
N ALA A 74 8.64 3.70 -8.19
CA ALA A 74 9.88 4.44 -8.00
C ALA A 74 11.09 3.48 -7.96
N PRO A 75 11.96 3.46 -8.98
CA PRO A 75 13.14 2.59 -8.96
C PRO A 75 14.12 2.97 -7.84
N GLU A 76 14.10 4.21 -7.37
CA GLU A 76 14.89 4.69 -6.24
C GLU A 76 14.45 4.02 -4.92
N MET A 77 13.14 3.83 -4.71
CA MET A 77 12.59 3.07 -3.58
C MET A 77 13.04 1.61 -3.64
N LEU A 78 12.91 0.97 -4.81
CA LEU A 78 13.34 -0.43 -4.99
C LEU A 78 14.84 -0.62 -4.78
N ALA A 79 15.67 0.37 -5.12
CA ALA A 79 17.10 0.31 -4.87
C ALA A 79 17.40 0.28 -3.36
N ILE A 80 16.76 1.15 -2.59
CA ILE A 80 16.88 1.19 -1.13
C ILE A 80 16.34 -0.12 -0.50
N ALA A 81 15.19 -0.61 -0.95
CA ALA A 81 14.63 -1.87 -0.46
C ALA A 81 15.58 -3.07 -0.67
N ARG A 82 16.27 -3.12 -1.82
CA ARG A 82 17.29 -4.16 -2.10
C ARG A 82 18.50 -4.04 -1.17
N GLU A 83 18.94 -2.81 -0.90
CA GLU A 83 20.06 -2.56 0.02
C GLU A 83 19.71 -2.96 1.46
N HIS A 84 18.49 -2.65 1.91
CA HIS A 84 18.06 -2.95 3.28
C HIS A 84 17.86 -4.44 3.54
N LEU A 85 17.34 -5.20 2.58
CA LEU A 85 16.87 -6.55 2.85
C LEU A 85 17.77 -7.63 2.30
N GLY A 86 18.33 -7.47 1.09
CA GLY A 86 19.32 -8.38 0.49
C GLY A 86 18.92 -9.87 0.46
N ASP A 87 17.61 -10.19 0.48
CA ASP A 87 17.10 -11.57 0.59
C ASP A 87 16.73 -12.12 -0.79
N GLU A 88 17.27 -13.28 -1.16
CA GLU A 88 17.07 -13.93 -2.47
C GLU A 88 15.61 -14.38 -2.72
N ARG A 89 14.78 -14.45 -1.68
CA ARG A 89 13.35 -14.76 -1.78
C ARG A 89 12.52 -13.60 -2.33
N ILE A 90 13.12 -12.41 -2.48
CA ILE A 90 12.43 -11.22 -2.96
C ILE A 90 12.68 -11.02 -4.45
N THR A 91 11.63 -10.94 -5.23
CA THR A 91 11.66 -10.44 -6.61
C THR A 91 11.14 -9.01 -6.64
N TYR A 92 12.00 -8.06 -6.96
CA TYR A 92 11.63 -6.65 -7.08
C TYR A 92 11.22 -6.32 -8.51
N GLN A 93 10.07 -5.66 -8.66
CA GLN A 93 9.54 -5.26 -9.97
C GLN A 93 9.16 -3.78 -9.96
N GLN A 94 9.60 -3.03 -10.96
CA GLN A 94 9.13 -1.66 -11.15
C GLN A 94 7.77 -1.68 -11.85
N VAL A 95 6.72 -1.22 -11.15
CA VAL A 95 5.34 -1.27 -11.62
C VAL A 95 4.59 0.01 -11.25
N ASP A 96 4.04 0.69 -12.25
CA ASP A 96 3.03 1.73 -12.04
C ASP A 96 1.66 1.06 -11.82
N LEU A 97 1.15 1.10 -10.58
CA LEU A 97 -0.09 0.41 -10.20
C LEU A 97 -1.34 0.96 -10.90
N PHE A 98 -1.30 2.17 -11.44
CA PHE A 98 -2.41 2.71 -12.24
C PHE A 98 -2.47 2.07 -13.64
N GLN A 99 -1.32 1.64 -14.18
CA GLN A 99 -1.23 0.93 -15.46
C GLN A 99 -1.07 -0.58 -15.31
N TRP A 100 -0.86 -1.05 -14.06
CA TRP A 100 -0.61 -2.44 -13.76
C TRP A 100 -1.73 -3.37 -14.22
N GLN A 101 -1.33 -4.51 -14.78
CA GLN A 101 -2.19 -5.65 -15.07
C GLN A 101 -1.68 -6.87 -14.31
N PRO A 102 -2.54 -7.57 -13.54
CA PRO A 102 -2.11 -8.76 -12.80
C PRO A 102 -1.67 -9.88 -13.75
N GLU A 103 -0.42 -10.32 -13.61
CA GLU A 103 0.13 -11.42 -14.42
C GLU A 103 0.16 -12.76 -13.66
N GLY A 104 -0.01 -12.73 -12.34
CA GLY A 104 0.10 -13.90 -11.47
C GLY A 104 -1.05 -14.04 -10.49
N LYS A 105 -1.01 -15.16 -9.75
CA LYS A 105 -1.91 -15.47 -8.65
C LYS A 105 -1.10 -15.75 -7.40
N TYR A 106 -1.47 -15.09 -6.29
CA TYR A 106 -0.73 -15.11 -5.03
C TYR A 106 -1.60 -15.62 -3.88
N ASP A 107 -0.95 -16.20 -2.89
CA ASP A 107 -1.61 -16.65 -1.66
C ASP A 107 -1.94 -15.47 -0.74
N LEU A 108 -1.08 -14.41 -0.74
CA LEU A 108 -1.34 -13.14 -0.09
C LEU A 108 -1.08 -11.99 -1.07
N VAL A 109 -2.01 -11.06 -1.17
CA VAL A 109 -1.77 -9.73 -1.74
C VAL A 109 -1.80 -8.72 -0.59
N PHE A 110 -0.72 -7.96 -0.46
CA PHE A 110 -0.56 -6.98 0.60
C PHE A 110 -0.18 -5.62 0.04
N PHE A 111 -0.66 -4.57 0.66
CA PHE A 111 -0.17 -3.20 0.47
C PHE A 111 -0.39 -2.36 1.74
N ALA A 112 0.47 -1.37 1.93
CA ALA A 112 0.36 -0.44 3.05
C ALA A 112 0.61 1.00 2.60
N ASN A 113 -0.15 1.95 3.16
CA ASN A 113 -0.03 3.38 2.86
C ASN A 113 -0.12 3.70 1.35
N TRP A 114 -0.87 2.90 0.60
CA TRP A 114 -1.08 3.05 -0.83
C TRP A 114 -2.52 3.45 -1.18
N LEU A 115 -3.51 2.88 -0.48
CA LEU A 115 -4.92 3.12 -0.82
C LEU A 115 -5.27 4.61 -0.76
N SER A 116 -4.74 5.32 0.23
CA SER A 116 -4.91 6.77 0.35
C SER A 116 -4.30 7.58 -0.81
N HIS A 117 -3.50 6.94 -1.67
CA HIS A 117 -2.92 7.54 -2.89
C HIS A 117 -3.66 7.12 -4.17
N VAL A 118 -4.72 6.35 -4.06
CA VAL A 118 -5.59 5.97 -5.17
C VAL A 118 -6.77 6.95 -5.22
N PRO A 119 -7.00 7.69 -6.32
CA PRO A 119 -8.14 8.58 -6.40
C PRO A 119 -9.46 7.80 -6.50
N PRO A 120 -10.59 8.35 -6.00
CA PRO A 120 -11.87 7.64 -5.96
C PRO A 120 -12.33 7.05 -7.29
N ASN A 121 -12.05 7.73 -8.39
CA ASN A 121 -12.41 7.27 -9.74
C ASN A 121 -11.56 6.10 -10.26
N ALA A 122 -10.43 5.79 -9.62
CA ALA A 122 -9.57 4.65 -9.95
C ALA A 122 -9.70 3.49 -8.93
N LEU A 123 -10.40 3.70 -7.81
CA LEU A 123 -10.48 2.74 -6.71
C LEU A 123 -11.09 1.41 -7.15
N ASP A 124 -12.22 1.43 -7.82
CA ASP A 124 -12.94 0.21 -8.21
C ASP A 124 -12.13 -0.66 -9.17
N ASP A 125 -11.41 -0.04 -10.11
CA ASP A 125 -10.52 -0.75 -11.03
C ASP A 125 -9.31 -1.36 -10.29
N PHE A 126 -8.70 -0.59 -9.37
CA PHE A 126 -7.62 -1.09 -8.53
C PHE A 126 -8.05 -2.29 -7.69
N LEU A 127 -9.19 -2.22 -7.00
CA LEU A 127 -9.70 -3.32 -6.18
C LEU A 127 -10.03 -4.58 -7.01
N LYS A 128 -10.56 -4.42 -8.24
CA LYS A 128 -10.75 -5.54 -9.18
C LYS A 128 -9.43 -6.22 -9.54
N LYS A 129 -8.37 -5.44 -9.81
CA LYS A 129 -7.04 -5.96 -10.12
C LYS A 129 -6.44 -6.70 -8.92
N VAL A 130 -6.59 -6.15 -7.71
CA VAL A 130 -6.19 -6.81 -6.46
C VAL A 130 -6.91 -8.15 -6.31
N ARG A 131 -8.24 -8.16 -6.46
CA ARG A 131 -9.03 -9.40 -6.39
C ARG A 131 -8.60 -10.41 -7.45
N ALA A 132 -8.31 -9.94 -8.67
CA ALA A 132 -7.84 -10.78 -9.77
C ALA A 132 -6.46 -11.39 -9.52
N SER A 133 -5.63 -10.82 -8.65
CA SER A 133 -4.30 -11.34 -8.29
C SER A 133 -4.33 -12.43 -7.22
N LEU A 134 -5.47 -12.66 -6.57
CA LEU A 134 -5.60 -13.67 -5.53
C LEU A 134 -5.89 -15.04 -6.12
N ARG A 135 -5.25 -16.08 -5.57
CA ARG A 135 -5.62 -17.47 -5.78
C ARG A 135 -6.96 -17.78 -5.11
N THR A 136 -7.57 -18.90 -5.51
CA THR A 136 -8.65 -19.50 -4.71
C THR A 136 -8.12 -19.80 -3.32
N GLY A 137 -8.83 -19.32 -2.28
CA GLY A 137 -8.39 -19.41 -0.90
C GLY A 137 -7.27 -18.45 -0.49
N GLY A 138 -6.79 -17.60 -1.40
CA GLY A 138 -5.81 -16.55 -1.10
C GLY A 138 -6.37 -15.49 -0.15
N CYS A 139 -5.51 -14.63 0.37
CA CYS A 139 -5.84 -13.59 1.33
C CYS A 139 -5.44 -12.21 0.80
N LEU A 140 -6.32 -11.22 0.98
CA LEU A 140 -5.98 -9.80 0.90
C LEU A 140 -5.66 -9.31 2.31
N ALA A 141 -4.61 -8.50 2.46
CA ALA A 141 -4.39 -7.71 3.65
C ALA A 141 -3.89 -6.31 3.27
N LEU A 142 -4.31 -5.30 4.03
CA LEU A 142 -3.83 -3.94 3.84
C LEU A 142 -3.79 -3.16 5.16
N VAL A 143 -2.90 -2.16 5.19
CA VAL A 143 -2.81 -1.15 6.23
C VAL A 143 -2.87 0.21 5.57
N ASP A 144 -3.77 1.08 6.01
CA ASP A 144 -3.83 2.46 5.50
C ASP A 144 -4.50 3.40 6.51
N GLN A 145 -4.54 4.68 6.15
CA GLN A 145 -5.21 5.71 6.92
C GLN A 145 -6.70 5.78 6.55
N TYR A 146 -7.56 5.90 7.57
CA TYR A 146 -8.98 6.19 7.40
C TYR A 146 -9.38 7.61 7.83
N ALA A 147 -8.43 8.31 8.47
CA ALA A 147 -8.59 9.67 8.91
C ALA A 147 -7.27 10.44 8.73
N PRO A 148 -7.32 11.76 8.54
CA PRO A 148 -6.12 12.58 8.41
C PRO A 148 -5.24 12.50 9.66
N SER A 149 -3.92 12.42 9.45
CA SER A 149 -2.93 12.63 10.49
C SER A 149 -2.74 14.14 10.76
N GLU A 150 -1.97 14.49 11.76
CA GLU A 150 -1.62 15.88 12.03
C GLU A 150 -0.96 16.54 10.80
N ALA A 151 -0.10 15.83 10.09
CA ALA A 151 0.53 16.30 8.86
C ALA A 151 -0.47 16.51 7.70
N ASP A 152 -1.64 15.86 7.76
CA ASP A 152 -2.72 15.97 6.77
C ASP A 152 -3.81 16.96 7.18
N SER A 153 -3.71 17.56 8.37
CA SER A 153 -4.76 18.42 8.95
C SER A 153 -5.08 19.68 8.13
N ALA A 154 -4.16 20.09 7.26
CA ALA A 154 -4.35 21.21 6.33
C ALA A 154 -5.13 20.84 5.06
N ILE A 155 -5.44 19.55 4.83
CA ILE A 155 -6.23 19.10 3.68
C ILE A 155 -7.69 19.42 3.97
N ALA A 156 -8.33 20.21 3.09
CA ALA A 156 -9.77 20.46 3.22
C ALA A 156 -10.55 19.13 3.16
N LYS A 157 -11.62 18.99 3.95
CA LYS A 157 -12.38 17.73 4.08
C LYS A 157 -12.92 17.18 2.75
N GLU A 158 -13.07 18.04 1.76
CA GLU A 158 -13.61 17.69 0.43
C GLU A 158 -12.49 17.58 -0.63
N ASP A 159 -11.23 17.90 -0.27
CA ASP A 159 -10.09 17.83 -1.18
C ASP A 159 -9.40 16.48 -1.04
N ILE A 160 -9.03 15.90 -2.18
CA ILE A 160 -8.25 14.65 -2.24
C ILE A 160 -6.79 14.91 -2.62
N TYR A 161 -6.36 16.17 -2.65
CA TYR A 161 -5.01 16.55 -3.04
C TYR A 161 -4.25 17.19 -1.88
N ALA A 162 -3.00 16.78 -1.71
CA ALA A 162 -2.09 17.33 -0.72
C ALA A 162 -0.82 17.84 -1.39
N VAL A 163 -0.39 19.04 -1.04
CA VAL A 163 0.93 19.56 -1.41
C VAL A 163 1.95 19.04 -0.40
N ARG A 164 3.03 18.44 -0.89
CA ARG A 164 4.10 17.87 -0.08
C ARG A 164 5.44 18.51 -0.42
N PRO A 165 6.07 19.22 0.51
CA PRO A 165 7.43 19.73 0.34
C PRO A 165 8.45 18.61 0.55
N LEU A 166 9.61 18.73 -0.09
CA LEU A 166 10.84 18.01 0.22
C LEU A 166 11.81 18.90 1.00
N GLU A 167 12.83 18.31 1.60
CA GLU A 167 13.87 19.05 2.33
C GLU A 167 14.62 20.07 1.46
N ASP A 168 14.72 19.82 0.16
CA ASP A 168 15.34 20.72 -0.82
C ASP A 168 14.42 21.88 -1.29
N GLY A 169 13.20 21.97 -0.77
CA GLY A 169 12.22 23.01 -1.06
C GLY A 169 11.33 22.76 -2.28
N ARG A 170 11.55 21.69 -3.05
CA ARG A 170 10.61 21.30 -4.10
C ARG A 170 9.26 20.91 -3.49
N GLN A 171 8.19 21.19 -4.22
CA GLN A 171 6.83 20.85 -3.81
C GLN A 171 6.17 20.00 -4.89
N PHE A 172 5.34 19.06 -4.44
CA PHE A 172 4.60 18.14 -5.29
C PHE A 172 3.16 18.02 -4.82
N THR A 173 2.25 17.88 -5.78
CA THR A 173 0.86 17.56 -5.51
C THR A 173 0.66 16.05 -5.60
N ILE A 174 0.11 15.46 -4.55
CA ILE A 174 -0.21 14.03 -4.49
C ILE A 174 -1.68 13.82 -4.16
N VAL A 175 -2.20 12.65 -4.51
CA VAL A 175 -3.50 12.20 -4.03
C VAL A 175 -3.39 11.84 -2.55
N LYS A 176 -4.35 12.29 -1.74
CA LYS A 176 -4.51 11.92 -0.33
C LYS A 176 -6.00 11.79 0.00
N ALA A 177 -6.56 10.63 -0.31
CA ALA A 177 -7.97 10.30 -0.09
C ALA A 177 -8.14 9.44 1.16
N PHE A 178 -9.16 9.71 1.95
CA PHE A 178 -9.53 8.91 3.12
C PHE A 178 -10.84 8.19 2.83
N TYR A 179 -10.81 6.86 2.87
CA TYR A 179 -11.95 6.04 2.54
C TYR A 179 -12.73 5.64 3.79
N ASN A 180 -14.06 5.72 3.71
CA ASN A 180 -14.93 5.15 4.73
C ASN A 180 -14.77 3.62 4.74
N LEU A 181 -14.54 3.03 5.92
CA LEU A 181 -14.26 1.60 6.04
C LEU A 181 -15.46 0.73 5.64
N ASN A 182 -16.68 1.13 6.00
CA ASN A 182 -17.88 0.39 5.63
C ASN A 182 -18.09 0.39 4.11
N ASP A 183 -17.81 1.52 3.44
CA ASP A 183 -17.90 1.62 1.98
C ASP A 183 -16.82 0.77 1.29
N LEU A 184 -15.61 0.74 1.85
CA LEU A 184 -14.51 -0.10 1.35
C LEU A 184 -14.84 -1.60 1.50
N GLU A 185 -15.33 -2.01 2.66
CA GLU A 185 -15.81 -3.38 2.89
C GLU A 185 -16.94 -3.75 1.93
N ALA A 186 -17.93 -2.86 1.74
CA ALA A 186 -19.03 -3.10 0.81
C ALA A 186 -18.54 -3.28 -0.64
N LYS A 187 -17.55 -2.48 -1.08
CA LYS A 187 -16.95 -2.61 -2.42
C LYS A 187 -16.22 -3.96 -2.58
N LEU A 188 -15.45 -4.37 -1.59
CA LEU A 188 -14.75 -5.65 -1.62
C LEU A 188 -15.72 -6.84 -1.54
N ASN A 189 -16.77 -6.75 -0.73
CA ASN A 189 -17.84 -7.75 -0.66
C ASN A 189 -18.55 -7.90 -2.02
N ALA A 190 -18.80 -6.79 -2.73
CA ALA A 190 -19.37 -6.81 -4.07
C ALA A 190 -18.45 -7.46 -5.12
N LEU A 191 -17.13 -7.54 -4.86
CA LEU A 191 -16.15 -8.27 -5.66
C LEU A 191 -16.02 -9.74 -5.25
N GLY A 192 -16.92 -10.27 -4.41
CA GLY A 192 -16.89 -11.65 -3.93
C GLY A 192 -15.73 -11.89 -2.95
N MET A 193 -15.51 -10.96 -2.05
CA MET A 193 -14.57 -11.09 -0.94
C MET A 193 -15.34 -11.04 0.38
N GLU A 194 -14.97 -11.85 1.33
CA GLU A 194 -15.38 -11.72 2.73
C GLU A 194 -14.26 -11.01 3.49
N VAL A 195 -14.51 -9.77 3.90
CA VAL A 195 -13.48 -8.92 4.52
C VAL A 195 -13.91 -8.40 5.88
N THR A 196 -12.93 -8.13 6.73
CA THR A 196 -13.09 -7.46 8.01
C THR A 196 -12.05 -6.38 8.16
N SER A 197 -12.43 -5.25 8.76
CA SER A 197 -11.50 -4.19 9.12
C SER A 197 -11.47 -3.96 10.63
N SER A 198 -10.33 -3.48 11.13
CA SER A 198 -10.15 -3.07 12.50
C SER A 198 -9.27 -1.83 12.58
N ARG A 199 -9.67 -0.86 13.39
CA ARG A 199 -8.84 0.31 13.69
C ARG A 199 -7.85 -0.07 14.77
N PHE A 200 -6.57 0.24 14.57
CA PHE A 200 -5.53 0.00 15.58
C PHE A 200 -4.89 1.31 16.08
N SER A 201 -5.35 2.45 15.55
CA SER A 201 -5.04 3.79 16.07
C SER A 201 -6.16 4.77 15.70
N GLU A 202 -5.98 6.05 16.05
CA GLU A 202 -6.91 7.12 15.66
C GLU A 202 -6.91 7.42 14.16
N THR A 203 -5.87 6.98 13.44
CA THR A 203 -5.68 7.32 12.02
C THR A 203 -5.55 6.10 11.12
N PHE A 204 -5.13 4.94 11.66
CA PHE A 204 -4.83 3.75 10.85
C PHE A 204 -5.79 2.60 11.12
N PHE A 205 -6.01 1.83 10.06
CA PHE A 205 -6.76 0.58 10.09
C PHE A 205 -5.97 -0.56 9.43
N PHE A 206 -6.33 -1.76 9.80
CA PHE A 206 -5.97 -3.00 9.14
C PHE A 206 -7.24 -3.62 8.54
N LEU A 207 -7.17 -4.09 7.31
CA LEU A 207 -8.23 -4.86 6.68
C LEU A 207 -7.65 -6.16 6.15
N SER A 208 -8.36 -7.25 6.34
CA SER A 208 -8.03 -8.52 5.71
C SER A 208 -9.28 -9.25 5.25
N GLY A 209 -9.10 -10.16 4.28
CA GLY A 209 -10.23 -10.94 3.79
C GLY A 209 -9.83 -11.96 2.74
N LYS A 210 -10.79 -12.81 2.39
CA LYS A 210 -10.61 -13.90 1.44
C LYS A 210 -11.70 -13.86 0.38
N PRO A 211 -11.42 -14.35 -0.85
CA PRO A 211 -12.47 -14.61 -1.82
C PRO A 211 -13.54 -15.54 -1.25
N THR A 212 -14.81 -15.20 -1.44
CA THR A 212 -15.91 -16.15 -1.24
C THR A 212 -15.80 -17.28 -2.26
N GLN A 213 -16.15 -18.49 -1.84
CA GLN A 213 -16.13 -19.67 -2.71
C GLN A 213 -17.15 -19.57 -3.85
#